data_9a794c010d4f4e0aee0be4b092df615b
#
_entry.id   9a794c010d4f4e0aee0be4b092df615b
#
_cell.length_a   1.000
_cell.length_b   1.000
_cell.length_c   1.000
_cell.angle_alpha   90.00
_cell.angle_beta   90.00
_cell.angle_gamma   90.00
#
_symmetry.space_group_name_H-M   'P 1'
#
loop_
_entity.id
_entity.type
_entity.pdbx_description
1 polymer ?
#
loop_
_entity_poly.entity_id
_entity_poly.type
_entity_poly.pdbx_seq_one_letter_code
_entity_poly.pdbx_strand_id
1 'polypeptide(L)'
;MLKNIPAILSPELLKTLCEMGHSDRIVIADGNFPCESMGKNAKVIRCDGHGVPELLDAILTLFPLDTYVEKPVNLMQVMPGDNAETPIWEEYKEIVAKHDERGADAIGEIERFAFYEEAKKAYAIIATGEKAIYANIMLQKGVV
;
A
#
# COMPACT_ATOMS: atom_id res chain seq x y z
N MET A 1 0.17 -11.93 21.07
CA MET A 1 1.10 -11.85 19.92
C MET A 1 1.28 -13.23 19.29
N LEU A 2 1.55 -13.28 17.98
CA LEU A 2 1.75 -14.54 17.24
C LEU A 2 3.21 -14.69 16.86
N LYS A 3 3.69 -15.93 16.82
CA LYS A 3 5.04 -16.24 16.33
C LYS A 3 5.10 -15.95 14.83
N ASN A 4 6.22 -15.43 14.36
CA ASN A 4 6.51 -15.16 12.94
C ASN A 4 5.57 -14.13 12.29
N ILE A 5 4.80 -13.41 13.07
CA ILE A 5 3.96 -12.31 12.60
C ILE A 5 4.59 -10.99 13.05
N PRO A 6 4.81 -10.03 12.14
CA PRO A 6 5.32 -8.72 12.54
C PRO A 6 4.42 -8.06 13.59
N ALA A 7 5.03 -7.64 14.71
CA ALA A 7 4.28 -7.12 15.85
C ALA A 7 3.51 -5.82 15.55
N ILE A 8 3.92 -5.08 14.52
CA ILE A 8 3.26 -3.86 14.07
C ILE A 8 1.86 -4.13 13.48
N LEU A 9 1.60 -5.35 13.01
CA LEU A 9 0.32 -5.72 12.42
C LEU A 9 -0.71 -5.95 13.53
N SER A 10 -1.68 -5.03 13.65
CA SER A 10 -2.77 -5.13 14.61
C SER A 10 -3.68 -6.33 14.29
N PRO A 11 -4.46 -6.84 15.26
CA PRO A 11 -5.46 -7.89 15.00
C PRO A 11 -6.45 -7.50 13.90
N GLU A 12 -6.87 -6.24 13.86
CA GLU A 12 -7.78 -5.73 12.82
C GLU A 12 -7.12 -5.78 11.44
N LEU A 13 -5.87 -5.37 11.34
CA LEU A 13 -5.13 -5.41 10.06
C LEU A 13 -4.88 -6.85 9.62
N LEU A 14 -4.47 -7.73 10.51
CA LEU A 14 -4.31 -9.17 10.22
C LEU A 14 -5.61 -9.80 9.72
N LYS A 15 -6.72 -9.53 10.41
CA LYS A 15 -8.04 -9.98 9.98
C LYS A 15 -8.36 -9.50 8.57
N THR A 16 -8.13 -8.22 8.29
CA THR A 16 -8.39 -7.62 6.98
C THR A 16 -7.55 -8.26 5.89
N LEU A 17 -6.25 -8.45 6.09
CA LEU A 17 -5.37 -9.13 5.14
C LEU A 17 -5.82 -10.56 4.87
N CYS A 18 -6.31 -11.26 5.90
CA CYS A 18 -6.79 -12.63 5.79
C CYS A 18 -8.13 -12.71 5.02
N GLU A 19 -9.02 -11.74 5.21
CA GLU A 19 -10.31 -11.66 4.53
C GLU A 19 -10.20 -11.30 3.04
N MET A 20 -9.15 -10.57 2.67
CA MET A 20 -8.94 -10.17 1.27
C MET A 20 -8.72 -11.38 0.37
N GLY A 21 -9.37 -11.37 -0.78
CA GLY A 21 -9.23 -12.40 -1.81
C GLY A 21 -8.32 -11.97 -2.96
N HIS A 22 -8.19 -12.85 -3.96
CA HIS A 22 -7.43 -12.56 -5.17
C HIS A 22 -8.00 -11.31 -5.88
N SER A 23 -7.12 -10.45 -6.32
CA SER A 23 -7.38 -9.15 -6.96
C SER A 23 -7.90 -8.05 -6.04
N ASP A 24 -8.21 -8.32 -4.79
CA ASP A 24 -8.51 -7.25 -3.84
C ASP A 24 -7.30 -6.34 -3.67
N ARG A 25 -7.56 -5.06 -3.46
CA ARG A 25 -6.50 -4.04 -3.29
C ARG A 25 -6.53 -3.44 -1.89
N ILE A 26 -5.35 -3.08 -1.42
CA ILE A 26 -5.16 -2.33 -0.18
C ILE A 26 -4.29 -1.11 -0.47
N VAL A 27 -4.69 0.03 0.08
CA VAL A 27 -3.91 1.27 0.00
C VAL A 27 -3.23 1.51 1.33
N ILE A 28 -1.93 1.79 1.31
CA ILE A 28 -1.21 2.31 2.47
C ILE A 28 -0.96 3.79 2.17
N ALA A 29 -1.64 4.65 2.90
CA ALA A 29 -1.77 6.06 2.57
C ALA A 29 -0.91 6.95 3.47
N ASP A 30 -0.34 8.01 2.91
CA ASP A 30 0.37 9.02 3.66
C ASP A 30 -0.58 9.86 4.56
N GLY A 31 0.00 10.68 5.43
CA GLY A 31 -0.75 11.45 6.41
C GLY A 31 -1.66 12.54 5.83
N ASN A 32 -1.51 12.86 4.56
CA ASN A 32 -2.33 13.86 3.86
C ASN A 32 -3.43 13.23 2.99
N PHE A 33 -3.40 11.91 2.80
CA PHE A 33 -4.39 11.23 1.97
C PHE A 33 -5.77 11.29 2.63
N PRO A 34 -6.84 11.58 1.88
CA PRO A 34 -8.20 11.69 2.42
C PRO A 34 -8.81 10.29 2.69
N CYS A 35 -8.22 9.55 3.63
CA CYS A 35 -8.57 8.15 3.88
C CYS A 35 -10.05 7.95 4.19
N GLU A 36 -10.64 8.79 5.04
CA GLU A 36 -12.04 8.63 5.47
C GLU A 36 -13.01 8.94 4.32
N SER A 37 -12.73 9.97 3.52
CA SER A 37 -13.59 10.31 2.39
C SER A 37 -13.46 9.34 1.22
N MET A 38 -12.25 8.86 0.93
CA MET A 38 -12.04 7.84 -0.11
C MET A 38 -12.52 6.47 0.35
N GLY A 39 -12.43 6.18 1.64
CA GLY A 39 -12.72 4.88 2.24
C GLY A 39 -14.17 4.66 2.66
N LYS A 40 -15.13 5.45 2.18
CA LYS A 40 -16.55 5.29 2.56
C LYS A 40 -17.10 3.88 2.34
N ASN A 41 -16.62 3.18 1.32
CA ASN A 41 -17.00 1.81 0.99
C ASN A 41 -15.86 0.80 1.24
N ALA A 42 -14.81 1.23 1.93
CA ALA A 42 -13.66 0.40 2.27
C ALA A 42 -13.51 0.33 3.80
N LYS A 43 -12.71 -0.62 4.25
CA LYS A 43 -12.28 -0.63 5.65
C LYS A 43 -11.15 0.38 5.81
N VAL A 44 -11.33 1.38 6.67
CA VAL A 44 -10.27 2.33 7.03
C VAL A 44 -9.64 1.88 8.33
N ILE A 45 -8.35 1.58 8.30
CA ILE A 45 -7.60 1.14 9.49
C ILE A 45 -6.58 2.21 9.85
N ARG A 46 -6.68 2.72 11.08
CA ARG A 46 -5.80 3.80 11.56
C ARG A 46 -4.48 3.23 12.08
N CYS A 47 -3.39 3.75 11.52
CA CYS A 47 -2.01 3.46 11.94
C CYS A 47 -1.19 4.76 12.03
N ASP A 48 -1.78 5.79 12.61
CA ASP A 48 -1.23 7.17 12.59
C ASP A 48 0.16 7.32 13.20
N GLY A 49 0.54 6.41 14.09
CA GLY A 49 1.86 6.42 14.73
C GLY A 49 2.99 5.81 13.88
N HIS A 50 2.70 5.34 12.67
CA HIS A 50 3.62 4.60 11.83
C HIS A 50 3.80 5.25 10.47
N GLY A 51 4.99 5.08 9.86
CA GLY A 51 5.25 5.44 8.48
C GLY A 51 4.88 4.31 7.52
N VAL A 52 4.82 4.63 6.23
CA VAL A 52 4.47 3.64 5.19
C VAL A 52 5.52 2.55 5.04
N PRO A 53 6.85 2.82 5.02
CA PRO A 53 7.84 1.77 4.77
C PRO A 53 7.76 0.59 5.75
N GLU A 54 7.63 0.86 7.05
CA GLU A 54 7.57 -0.20 8.06
C GLU A 54 6.30 -1.05 7.94
N LEU A 55 5.17 -0.42 7.61
CA LEU A 55 3.91 -1.13 7.38
C LEU A 55 3.94 -1.93 6.07
N LEU A 56 4.52 -1.37 5.01
CA LEU A 56 4.69 -2.06 3.73
C LEU A 56 5.52 -3.34 3.90
N ASP A 57 6.66 -3.25 4.57
CA ASP A 57 7.53 -4.41 4.83
C ASP A 57 6.81 -5.49 5.64
N ALA A 58 6.12 -5.08 6.70
CA ALA A 58 5.35 -5.99 7.54
C ALA A 58 4.20 -6.67 6.78
N ILE A 59 3.45 -5.91 5.98
CA ILE A 59 2.34 -6.45 5.19
C ILE A 59 2.86 -7.44 4.15
N LEU A 60 3.91 -7.10 3.41
CA LEU A 60 4.46 -7.97 2.36
C LEU A 60 5.06 -9.27 2.91
N THR A 61 5.36 -9.33 4.21
CA THR A 61 5.75 -10.60 4.86
C THR A 61 4.64 -11.66 4.75
N LEU A 62 3.38 -11.23 4.69
CA LEU A 62 2.21 -12.12 4.70
C LEU A 62 1.37 -12.04 3.42
N PHE A 63 1.52 -10.98 2.67
CA PHE A 63 0.63 -10.61 1.55
C PHE A 63 1.29 -10.98 0.23
N PRO A 64 0.77 -11.98 -0.49
CA PRO A 64 1.30 -12.31 -1.82
C PRO A 64 0.88 -11.23 -2.82
N LEU A 65 1.84 -10.70 -3.59
CA LEU A 65 1.54 -9.81 -4.70
C LEU A 65 1.01 -10.61 -5.89
N ASP A 66 0.06 -10.03 -6.61
CA ASP A 66 -0.59 -10.68 -7.74
C ASP A 66 0.41 -10.89 -8.89
N THR A 67 0.54 -12.14 -9.31
CA THR A 67 1.41 -12.54 -10.44
C THR A 67 0.67 -12.55 -11.78
N TYR A 68 -0.66 -12.40 -11.78
CA TYR A 68 -1.48 -12.35 -12.99
C TYR A 68 -1.53 -10.95 -13.62
N VAL A 69 -1.01 -9.95 -12.92
CA VAL A 69 -0.88 -8.57 -13.42
C VAL A 69 0.58 -8.15 -13.44
N GLU A 70 0.94 -7.30 -14.39
CA GLU A 70 2.32 -6.85 -14.55
C GLU A 70 2.75 -5.92 -13.40
N LYS A 71 1.84 -5.07 -12.93
CA LYS A 71 2.11 -4.05 -11.91
C LYS A 71 1.16 -4.20 -10.71
N PRO A 72 1.42 -5.18 -9.81
CA PRO A 72 0.59 -5.37 -8.61
C PRO A 72 0.82 -4.31 -7.54
N VAL A 73 1.88 -3.51 -7.67
CA VAL A 73 2.19 -2.38 -6.79
C VAL A 73 2.07 -1.10 -7.60
N ASN A 74 1.33 -0.12 -7.10
CA ASN A 74 1.15 1.14 -7.80
C ASN A 74 1.36 2.34 -6.88
N LEU A 75 2.12 3.30 -7.36
CA LEU A 75 2.36 4.60 -6.72
C LEU A 75 1.49 5.67 -7.38
N MET A 76 1.20 6.73 -6.64
CA MET A 76 0.55 7.91 -7.22
C MET A 76 1.59 8.73 -7.98
N GLN A 77 1.39 8.89 -9.28
CA GLN A 77 2.27 9.67 -10.14
C GLN A 77 2.38 11.12 -9.66
N VAL A 78 3.58 11.67 -9.72
CA VAL A 78 3.81 13.09 -9.46
C VAL A 78 3.07 13.92 -10.50
N MET A 79 2.36 14.95 -10.06
CA MET A 79 1.59 15.83 -10.95
C MET A 79 2.51 16.54 -11.95
N PRO A 80 2.05 16.71 -13.22
CA PRO A 80 2.79 17.51 -14.19
C PRO A 80 3.05 18.92 -13.67
N GLY A 81 4.29 19.37 -13.76
CA GLY A 81 4.71 20.69 -13.27
C GLY A 81 5.08 20.75 -11.79
N ASP A 82 4.84 19.68 -11.04
CA ASP A 82 5.33 19.55 -9.67
C ASP A 82 6.76 19.02 -9.70
N ASN A 83 7.68 19.72 -9.04
CA ASN A 83 9.10 19.33 -8.94
C ASN A 83 9.40 18.52 -7.68
N ALA A 84 8.40 17.82 -7.15
CA ALA A 84 8.54 17.00 -5.96
C ALA A 84 9.56 15.88 -6.16
N GLU A 85 10.50 15.76 -5.23
CA GLU A 85 11.36 14.60 -5.11
C GLU A 85 10.65 13.53 -4.28
N THR A 86 10.88 12.27 -4.64
CA THR A 86 10.23 11.13 -4.02
C THR A 86 11.24 10.10 -3.52
N PRO A 87 12.13 10.46 -2.58
CA PRO A 87 13.17 9.54 -2.10
C PRO A 87 12.59 8.28 -1.45
N ILE A 88 11.40 8.36 -0.88
CA ILE A 88 10.70 7.23 -0.28
C ILE A 88 10.40 6.12 -1.30
N TRP A 89 10.28 6.44 -2.59
CA TRP A 89 10.06 5.43 -3.63
C TRP A 89 11.23 4.47 -3.78
N GLU A 90 12.47 4.93 -3.51
CA GLU A 90 13.63 4.05 -3.51
C GLU A 90 13.57 3.04 -2.35
N GLU A 91 13.09 3.48 -1.17
CA GLU A 91 12.82 2.55 -0.06
C GLU A 91 11.76 1.51 -0.44
N TYR A 92 10.68 1.93 -1.12
CA TYR A 92 9.64 1.00 -1.58
C TYR A 92 10.17 -0.05 -2.56
N LYS A 93 11.05 0.35 -3.49
CA LYS A 93 11.69 -0.59 -4.43
C LYS A 93 12.51 -1.65 -3.70
N GLU A 94 13.29 -1.22 -2.71
CA GLU A 94 14.08 -2.13 -1.88
C GLU A 94 13.20 -3.09 -1.08
N ILE A 95 12.13 -2.59 -0.47
CA ILE A 95 11.20 -3.39 0.32
C ILE A 95 10.48 -4.41 -0.59
N VAL A 96 9.95 -3.98 -1.73
CA VAL A 96 9.28 -4.88 -2.68
C VAL A 96 10.24 -5.97 -3.15
N ALA A 97 11.50 -5.62 -3.46
CA ALA A 97 12.52 -6.58 -3.89
C ALA A 97 12.84 -7.66 -2.83
N LYS A 98 12.67 -7.37 -1.56
CA LYS A 98 12.81 -8.36 -0.48
C LYS A 98 11.73 -9.45 -0.52
N HIS A 99 10.54 -9.13 -1.01
CA HIS A 99 9.37 -9.98 -0.93
C HIS A 99 8.89 -10.52 -2.29
N ASP A 100 9.30 -9.90 -3.39
CA ASP A 100 8.91 -10.29 -4.74
C ASP A 100 10.13 -10.19 -5.66
N GLU A 101 10.43 -11.28 -6.35
CA GLU A 101 11.62 -11.37 -7.21
C GLU A 101 11.58 -10.43 -8.42
N ARG A 102 10.41 -9.90 -8.80
CA ARG A 102 10.28 -8.87 -9.83
C ARG A 102 10.87 -7.52 -9.38
N GLY A 103 10.94 -7.29 -8.05
CA GLY A 103 11.49 -6.05 -7.49
C GLY A 103 10.79 -4.80 -8.04
N ALA A 104 11.58 -3.84 -8.52
CA ALA A 104 11.07 -2.59 -9.10
C ALA A 104 10.16 -2.80 -10.31
N ASP A 105 10.30 -3.90 -11.04
CA ASP A 105 9.45 -4.22 -12.20
C ASP A 105 8.00 -4.52 -11.82
N ALA A 106 7.74 -4.85 -10.55
CA ALA A 106 6.38 -5.02 -10.01
C ALA A 106 5.68 -3.68 -9.74
N ILE A 107 6.40 -2.56 -9.77
CA ILE A 107 5.90 -1.24 -9.38
C ILE A 107 5.55 -0.43 -10.63
N GLY A 108 4.31 0.04 -10.68
CA GLY A 108 3.82 1.01 -11.66
C GLY A 108 3.39 2.31 -11.00
N GLU A 109 2.94 3.23 -11.83
CA GLU A 109 2.43 4.53 -11.41
C GLU A 109 1.04 4.75 -11.99
N ILE A 110 0.16 5.37 -11.19
CA ILE A 110 -1.19 5.74 -11.59
C ILE A 110 -1.32 7.26 -11.45
N GLU A 111 -1.89 7.92 -12.44
CA GLU A 111 -2.20 9.34 -12.38
C GLU A 111 -3.02 9.64 -11.11
N ARG A 112 -2.82 10.83 -10.52
CA ARG A 112 -3.34 11.19 -9.19
C ARG A 112 -4.85 10.96 -9.05
N PHE A 113 -5.66 11.47 -9.96
CA PHE A 113 -7.10 11.35 -9.85
C PHE A 113 -7.60 9.94 -10.14
N ALA A 114 -6.94 9.22 -11.05
CA ALA A 114 -7.17 7.81 -11.27
C ALA A 114 -6.81 6.98 -10.02
N PHE A 115 -5.74 7.35 -9.31
CA PHE A 115 -5.39 6.72 -8.04
C PHE A 115 -6.51 6.88 -7.00
N TYR A 116 -7.08 8.08 -6.86
CA TYR A 116 -8.23 8.30 -5.98
C TYR A 116 -9.43 7.43 -6.36
N GLU A 117 -9.74 7.33 -7.65
CA GLU A 117 -10.87 6.51 -8.12
C GLU A 117 -10.62 5.01 -7.83
N GLU A 118 -9.40 4.52 -8.02
CA GLU A 118 -9.04 3.14 -7.68
C GLU A 118 -9.04 2.93 -6.15
N ALA A 119 -8.61 3.90 -5.37
CA ALA A 119 -8.65 3.83 -3.90
C ALA A 119 -10.07 3.70 -3.36
N LYS A 120 -11.05 4.35 -3.97
CA LYS A 120 -12.47 4.20 -3.60
C LYS A 120 -13.01 2.77 -3.77
N LYS A 121 -12.39 1.98 -4.65
CA LYS A 121 -12.74 0.58 -4.91
C LYS A 121 -11.91 -0.39 -4.08
N ALA A 122 -10.93 0.10 -3.32
CA ALA A 122 -10.06 -0.76 -2.51
C ALA A 122 -10.85 -1.47 -1.41
N TYR A 123 -10.40 -2.66 -1.04
CA TYR A 123 -10.95 -3.40 0.10
C TYR A 123 -10.69 -2.68 1.41
N ALA A 124 -9.47 -2.15 1.56
CA ALA A 124 -9.06 -1.41 2.75
C ALA A 124 -8.11 -0.26 2.41
N ILE A 125 -8.12 0.76 3.26
CA ILE A 125 -7.19 1.88 3.25
C ILE A 125 -6.57 1.97 4.64
N ILE A 126 -5.24 1.90 4.70
CA ILE A 126 -4.48 2.08 5.93
C ILE A 126 -4.06 3.54 6.02
N ALA A 127 -4.57 4.24 7.02
CA ALA A 127 -4.21 5.63 7.30
C ALA A 127 -2.95 5.67 8.18
N THR A 128 -1.86 6.23 7.66
CA THR A 128 -0.60 6.33 8.40
C THR A 128 -0.25 7.77 8.79
N GLY A 129 0.79 7.91 9.59
CA GLY A 129 1.40 9.21 9.90
C GLY A 129 2.57 9.58 8.98
N GLU A 130 2.70 8.96 7.80
CA GLU A 130 3.77 9.24 6.85
C GLU A 130 3.76 10.70 6.42
N LYS A 131 4.92 11.36 6.55
CA LYS A 131 5.08 12.79 6.24
C LYS A 131 5.59 13.04 4.82
N ALA A 132 6.15 12.03 4.16
CA ALA A 132 6.62 12.17 2.79
C ALA A 132 5.43 12.39 1.85
N ILE A 133 5.63 13.26 0.88
CA ILE A 133 4.64 13.51 -0.17
C ILE A 133 4.71 12.42 -1.25
N TYR A 134 3.60 12.19 -1.95
CA TYR A 134 3.48 11.12 -2.96
C TYR A 134 3.88 9.74 -2.41
N ALA A 135 3.62 9.51 -1.12
CA ALA A 135 4.00 8.28 -0.44
C ALA A 135 2.91 7.20 -0.46
N ASN A 136 1.77 7.48 -1.06
CA ASN A 136 0.66 6.52 -1.17
C ASN A 136 1.04 5.35 -2.06
N ILE A 137 0.80 4.14 -1.58
CA ILE A 137 1.10 2.90 -2.31
C ILE A 137 -0.09 1.96 -2.26
N MET A 138 -0.42 1.35 -3.40
CA MET A 138 -1.52 0.41 -3.56
C MET A 138 -0.98 -0.96 -3.91
N LEU A 139 -1.44 -1.99 -3.21
CA LEU A 139 -1.05 -3.38 -3.43
C LEU A 139 -2.26 -4.18 -3.92
N GLN A 140 -2.06 -5.04 -4.92
CA GLN A 140 -3.06 -5.99 -5.39
C GLN A 140 -2.70 -7.39 -4.90
N LYS A 141 -3.64 -8.03 -4.20
CA LYS A 141 -3.43 -9.35 -3.62
C LYS A 141 -3.47 -10.45 -4.67
N GLY A 142 -2.47 -11.30 -4.62
CA GLY A 142 -2.37 -12.51 -5.43
C GLY A 142 -2.82 -13.76 -4.68
N VAL A 143 -2.29 -14.89 -5.12
CA VAL A 143 -2.58 -16.23 -4.58
C VAL A 143 -1.31 -16.85 -4.00
N VAL A 144 -1.47 -17.77 -3.05
CA VAL A 144 -0.41 -18.60 -2.47
C VAL A 144 -0.51 -20.01 -3.01
#